data_2895df9c9042c7687e21367794f99e40
#
_entry.id   2895df9c9042c7687e21367794f99e40
#
_cell.length_a   1.000
_cell.length_b   1.000
_cell.length_c   1.000
_cell.angle_alpha   90.00
_cell.angle_beta   90.00
_cell.angle_gamma   90.00
#
_symmetry.space_group_name_H-M   'P 1'
#
loop_
_entity.id
_entity.type
_entity.pdbx_description
1 polymer ?
#
loop_
_entity_poly.entity_id
_entity_poly.type
_entity_poly.pdbx_seq_one_letter_code
_entity_poly.pdbx_strand_id
1 'polypeptide(L)'
;MLAAVLVTAACSSSGDEGVTSPTTERPASTTTTAAAFDPAAVGEVTVDGPITGGEGKAVLAQGAPDLAAKGYVEEEFFVSGTASSYTSAAPLTSDGQWTVEPDESADYTTRILVRRPADAADFNGTVVVEWLNVTGGLDAPAVFTQTQVELLRSGSAWIGVSAQTAGISGEGGLGSALRLQNADPVRYAALSHPGDSFSYDLFSQVGAAVRTQPDALLGGLEPERVFATGESQSAFRLSTYANAIAPR
;
A
#
# COMPACT_ATOMS: atom_id res chain seq x y z
N MET A 1 2.40 15.48 10.55
CA MET A 1 3.61 14.87 9.93
C MET A 1 3.29 14.47 8.52
N LEU A 2 4.07 14.96 7.58
CA LEU A 2 3.83 14.90 6.14
C LEU A 2 3.90 13.45 5.63
N ALA A 3 2.82 12.92 5.05
CA ALA A 3 2.89 11.72 4.24
C ALA A 3 3.52 12.12 2.89
N ALA A 4 4.73 11.68 2.60
CA ALA A 4 5.32 11.83 1.28
C ALA A 4 4.94 10.63 0.43
N VAL A 5 4.31 10.88 -0.71
CA VAL A 5 4.07 9.86 -1.73
C VAL A 5 5.29 9.86 -2.66
N LEU A 6 6.04 8.78 -2.67
CA LEU A 6 7.14 8.60 -3.63
C LEU A 6 6.63 7.84 -4.86
N VAL A 7 6.42 8.57 -5.95
CA VAL A 7 6.04 8.01 -7.24
C VAL A 7 7.30 7.90 -8.09
N THR A 8 7.76 6.68 -8.40
CA THR A 8 8.84 6.47 -9.36
C THR A 8 8.27 6.18 -10.73
N ALA A 9 8.32 7.18 -11.62
CA ALA A 9 8.06 7.01 -13.04
C ALA A 9 9.38 6.89 -13.78
N ALA A 10 9.61 5.79 -14.48
CA ALA A 10 10.76 5.63 -15.37
C ALA A 10 10.40 6.26 -16.73
N CYS A 11 10.99 7.42 -17.03
CA CYS A 11 10.96 8.00 -18.37
C CYS A 11 12.29 7.74 -19.07
N SER A 12 12.26 7.03 -20.19
CA SER A 12 13.38 6.98 -21.13
C SER A 12 13.28 8.16 -22.07
N SER A 13 14.26 9.07 -22.06
CA SER A 13 14.38 10.16 -23.03
C SER A 13 15.65 9.97 -23.87
N SER A 14 15.47 9.88 -25.18
CA SER A 14 16.53 10.13 -26.16
C SER A 14 16.25 11.47 -26.86
N GLY A 15 17.22 12.37 -26.89
CA GLY A 15 17.17 13.58 -27.72
C GLY A 15 17.85 14.78 -27.10
N ASP A 16 19.09 15.03 -27.53
CA ASP A 16 19.89 16.22 -27.26
C ASP A 16 19.52 17.30 -28.30
N GLU A 17 18.94 18.42 -27.89
CA GLU A 17 18.90 19.65 -28.65
C GLU A 17 18.99 20.83 -27.65
N GLY A 18 20.03 21.64 -27.78
CA GLY A 18 20.32 22.78 -26.93
C GLY A 18 19.26 23.87 -27.03
N VAL A 19 18.56 24.13 -25.92
CA VAL A 19 17.65 25.29 -25.77
C VAL A 19 18.10 26.12 -24.59
N THR A 20 18.43 27.39 -24.84
CA THR A 20 18.67 28.40 -23.80
C THR A 20 17.39 28.64 -23.00
N SER A 21 17.39 28.28 -21.73
CA SER A 21 16.25 28.50 -20.84
C SER A 21 16.12 29.96 -20.41
N PRO A 22 14.93 30.57 -20.48
CA PRO A 22 14.66 31.79 -19.75
C PRO A 22 14.59 31.51 -18.25
N THR A 23 15.24 32.31 -17.44
CA THR A 23 15.16 32.29 -15.98
C THR A 23 13.73 32.67 -15.56
N THR A 24 12.90 31.68 -15.28
CA THR A 24 11.58 31.88 -14.70
C THR A 24 11.74 31.92 -13.19
N GLU A 25 11.43 33.01 -12.53
CA GLU A 25 11.33 33.09 -11.08
C GLU A 25 10.34 32.02 -10.59
N ARG A 26 10.83 31.14 -9.75
CA ARG A 26 10.00 30.13 -9.10
C ARG A 26 9.04 30.82 -8.13
N PRO A 27 7.72 30.66 -8.28
CA PRO A 27 6.78 31.21 -7.33
C PRO A 27 7.09 30.70 -5.92
N ALA A 28 6.94 31.56 -4.92
CA ALA A 28 7.15 31.23 -3.54
C ALA A 28 6.24 30.05 -3.15
N SER A 29 6.84 28.97 -2.65
CA SER A 29 6.10 27.82 -2.11
C SER A 29 5.26 28.31 -0.92
N THR A 30 3.96 28.43 -1.11
CA THR A 30 3.02 28.49 0.02
C THR A 30 3.08 27.12 0.72
N THR A 31 3.64 27.09 1.92
CA THR A 31 3.59 25.90 2.76
C THR A 31 2.15 25.71 3.22
N THR A 32 1.38 24.93 2.46
CA THR A 32 0.10 24.44 2.95
C THR A 32 0.41 23.43 4.06
N THR A 33 0.09 23.78 5.29
CA THR A 33 0.14 22.81 6.40
C THR A 33 -0.87 21.72 6.06
N ALA A 34 -0.40 20.51 5.77
CA ALA A 34 -1.28 19.38 5.57
C ALA A 34 -2.15 19.21 6.82
N ALA A 35 -3.44 18.97 6.64
CA ALA A 35 -4.35 18.64 7.75
C ALA A 35 -3.76 17.46 8.52
N ALA A 36 -3.91 17.47 9.83
CA ALA A 36 -3.53 16.33 10.65
C ALA A 36 -4.40 15.14 10.24
N PHE A 37 -3.79 13.96 10.09
CA PHE A 37 -4.53 12.73 9.85
C PHE A 37 -5.54 12.50 11.00
N ASP A 38 -6.81 12.38 10.66
CA ASP A 38 -7.87 12.01 11.58
C ASP A 38 -8.26 10.54 11.35
N PRO A 39 -7.85 9.61 12.24
CA PRO A 39 -8.20 8.21 12.08
C PRO A 39 -9.71 7.94 12.19
N ALA A 40 -10.48 8.84 12.82
CA ALA A 40 -11.94 8.70 12.94
C ALA A 40 -12.66 8.99 11.60
N ALA A 41 -12.00 9.66 10.66
CA ALA A 41 -12.53 9.88 9.31
C ALA A 41 -12.45 8.62 8.42
N VAL A 42 -11.71 7.60 8.87
CA VAL A 42 -11.52 6.33 8.17
C VAL A 42 -12.22 5.24 8.97
N GLY A 43 -13.00 4.38 8.32
CA GLY A 43 -13.77 3.32 8.99
C GLY A 43 -12.90 2.40 9.85
N GLU A 44 -13.45 1.92 10.97
CA GLU A 44 -12.79 0.95 11.83
C GLU A 44 -12.61 -0.39 11.10
N VAL A 45 -11.48 -1.05 11.34
CA VAL A 45 -11.19 -2.37 10.81
C VAL A 45 -10.90 -3.37 11.91
N THR A 46 -11.18 -4.63 11.61
CA THR A 46 -10.73 -5.78 12.41
C THR A 46 -9.45 -6.35 11.80
N VAL A 47 -8.46 -6.60 12.64
CA VAL A 47 -7.20 -7.27 12.28
C VAL A 47 -7.22 -8.67 12.87
N ASP A 48 -7.10 -9.68 12.01
CA ASP A 48 -7.03 -11.10 12.39
C ASP A 48 -5.66 -11.68 12.00
N GLY A 49 -4.98 -12.31 12.93
CA GLY A 49 -3.66 -12.89 12.70
C GLY A 49 -2.77 -12.95 13.95
N PRO A 50 -1.52 -13.35 13.78
CA PRO A 50 -0.88 -13.80 12.54
C PRO A 50 -1.48 -15.08 11.94
N ILE A 51 -1.65 -15.10 10.62
CA ILE A 51 -2.26 -16.22 9.89
C ILE A 51 -1.26 -17.37 9.77
N THR A 52 -1.66 -18.55 10.28
CA THR A 52 -0.77 -19.74 10.37
C THR A 52 -1.27 -20.97 9.60
N GLY A 53 -2.44 -20.90 8.97
CA GLY A 53 -3.06 -22.04 8.27
C GLY A 53 -2.46 -22.34 6.87
N GLY A 54 -3.08 -23.32 6.18
CA GLY A 54 -2.76 -23.70 4.80
C GLY A 54 -1.36 -24.30 4.64
N GLU A 55 -0.67 -23.93 3.55
CA GLU A 55 0.72 -24.38 3.26
C GLU A 55 1.78 -23.79 4.22
N GLY A 56 1.36 -22.99 5.18
CA GLY A 56 2.21 -22.48 6.26
C GLY A 56 3.11 -21.31 5.90
N LYS A 57 2.98 -20.72 4.70
CA LYS A 57 3.75 -19.55 4.26
C LYS A 57 2.89 -18.58 3.45
N ALA A 58 3.24 -17.31 3.52
CA ALA A 58 2.63 -16.27 2.71
C ALA A 58 2.97 -16.42 1.21
N VAL A 59 2.02 -16.11 0.34
CA VAL A 59 2.19 -16.16 -1.12
C VAL A 59 2.46 -14.76 -1.67
N LEU A 60 3.55 -14.63 -2.41
CA LEU A 60 3.96 -13.44 -3.17
C LEU A 60 4.72 -13.84 -4.44
N ALA A 61 4.73 -12.96 -5.44
CA ALA A 61 5.49 -13.16 -6.68
C ALA A 61 7.00 -13.32 -6.45
N GLN A 62 7.55 -12.59 -5.47
CA GLN A 62 8.95 -12.65 -5.07
C GLN A 62 9.06 -12.88 -3.57
N GLY A 63 10.01 -13.74 -3.20
CA GLY A 63 10.37 -13.97 -1.81
C GLY A 63 11.15 -12.82 -1.18
N ALA A 64 11.32 -12.90 0.13
CA ALA A 64 12.24 -12.07 0.88
C ALA A 64 13.62 -12.73 1.00
N PRO A 65 14.69 -11.98 1.35
CA PRO A 65 15.94 -12.54 1.85
C PRO A 65 15.71 -13.27 3.19
N ASP A 66 16.74 -13.88 3.74
CA ASP A 66 16.65 -14.43 5.11
C ASP A 66 16.42 -13.27 6.10
N LEU A 67 15.14 -13.02 6.41
CA LEU A 67 14.72 -11.94 7.30
C LEU A 67 15.18 -12.18 8.73
N ALA A 68 15.15 -13.44 9.21
CA ALA A 68 15.59 -13.78 10.56
C ALA A 68 17.08 -13.46 10.75
N ALA A 69 17.93 -13.77 9.77
CA ALA A 69 19.35 -13.39 9.78
C ALA A 69 19.58 -11.87 9.76
N LYS A 70 18.56 -11.07 9.44
CA LYS A 70 18.58 -9.62 9.44
C LYS A 70 17.88 -9.00 10.68
N GLY A 71 17.46 -9.82 11.64
CA GLY A 71 16.73 -9.35 12.82
C GLY A 71 15.27 -8.96 12.55
N TYR A 72 14.66 -9.48 11.46
CA TYR A 72 13.29 -9.20 11.08
C TYR A 72 12.38 -10.41 11.23
N VAL A 73 11.10 -10.13 11.42
CA VAL A 73 10.01 -11.10 11.33
C VAL A 73 9.12 -10.81 10.14
N GLU A 74 8.47 -11.84 9.59
CA GLU A 74 7.41 -11.74 8.60
C GLU A 74 6.15 -12.34 9.19
N GLU A 75 5.06 -11.57 9.17
CA GLU A 75 3.75 -11.98 9.68
C GLU A 75 2.67 -11.57 8.69
N GLU A 76 1.66 -12.41 8.54
CA GLU A 76 0.53 -12.16 7.64
C GLU A 76 -0.75 -11.98 8.45
N PHE A 77 -1.54 -10.98 8.06
CA PHE A 77 -2.81 -10.67 8.72
C PHE A 77 -3.92 -10.52 7.69
N PHE A 78 -5.15 -10.77 8.12
CA PHE A 78 -6.35 -10.36 7.39
C PHE A 78 -6.92 -9.11 8.03
N VAL A 79 -7.30 -8.16 7.16
CA VAL A 79 -7.94 -6.91 7.56
C VAL A 79 -9.33 -6.90 6.97
N SER A 80 -10.33 -6.77 7.82
CA SER A 80 -11.75 -6.74 7.44
C SER A 80 -12.40 -5.44 7.86
N GLY A 81 -13.29 -4.92 7.01
CA GLY A 81 -14.05 -3.70 7.26
C GLY A 81 -15.11 -3.50 6.19
N THR A 82 -15.73 -2.32 6.21
CA THR A 82 -16.64 -1.86 5.16
C THR A 82 -15.97 -0.71 4.42
N ALA A 83 -15.69 -0.88 3.13
CA ALA A 83 -15.05 0.12 2.29
C ALA A 83 -16.06 0.84 1.41
N SER A 84 -15.78 2.11 1.09
CA SER A 84 -16.53 2.92 0.14
C SER A 84 -15.84 2.95 -1.23
N SER A 85 -16.64 2.93 -2.29
CA SER A 85 -16.20 3.41 -3.59
C SER A 85 -16.33 4.93 -3.66
N TYR A 86 -15.75 5.54 -4.69
CA TYR A 86 -15.81 6.99 -4.88
C TYR A 86 -16.23 7.35 -6.29
N THR A 87 -17.00 8.43 -6.40
CA THR A 87 -17.42 9.02 -7.67
C THR A 87 -17.03 10.49 -7.72
N SER A 88 -16.88 11.04 -8.94
CA SER A 88 -16.63 12.46 -9.16
C SER A 88 -17.81 13.08 -9.88
N ALA A 89 -18.39 14.16 -9.34
CA ALA A 89 -19.46 14.90 -9.96
C ALA A 89 -19.00 15.73 -11.17
N ALA A 90 -17.69 15.95 -11.32
CA ALA A 90 -17.09 16.73 -12.42
C ALA A 90 -16.01 15.89 -13.14
N PRO A 91 -15.69 16.20 -14.40
CA PRO A 91 -14.56 15.59 -15.09
C PRO A 91 -13.25 15.79 -14.31
N LEU A 92 -12.44 14.75 -14.23
CA LEU A 92 -11.11 14.83 -13.61
C LEU A 92 -10.20 15.70 -14.48
N THR A 93 -9.63 16.74 -13.89
CA THR A 93 -8.78 17.72 -14.57
C THR A 93 -7.30 17.34 -14.51
N SER A 94 -6.49 17.87 -15.42
CA SER A 94 -5.06 17.54 -15.51
C SER A 94 -4.20 18.14 -14.39
N ASP A 95 -4.77 19.03 -13.57
CA ASP A 95 -4.09 19.66 -12.43
C ASP A 95 -4.02 18.74 -11.18
N GLY A 96 -4.73 17.60 -11.20
CA GLY A 96 -4.76 16.63 -10.10
C GLY A 96 -5.51 17.13 -8.86
N GLN A 97 -6.25 18.25 -8.93
CA GLN A 97 -7.07 18.75 -7.83
C GLN A 97 -8.50 18.22 -7.96
N TRP A 98 -8.66 16.97 -7.55
CA TRP A 98 -9.92 16.26 -7.75
C TRP A 98 -10.78 16.23 -6.49
N THR A 99 -12.07 16.46 -6.68
CA THR A 99 -13.06 16.31 -5.62
C THR A 99 -13.90 15.07 -5.93
N VAL A 100 -13.91 14.14 -4.99
CA VAL A 100 -14.71 12.92 -5.07
C VAL A 100 -15.56 12.77 -3.81
N GLU A 101 -16.63 12.02 -3.93
CA GLU A 101 -17.56 11.73 -2.84
C GLU A 101 -17.73 10.21 -2.70
N PRO A 102 -17.98 9.70 -1.49
CA PRO A 102 -18.37 8.30 -1.31
C PRO A 102 -19.60 7.97 -2.15
N ASP A 103 -19.61 6.75 -2.72
CA ASP A 103 -20.70 6.25 -3.57
C ASP A 103 -21.32 5.00 -2.95
N GLU A 104 -20.82 3.82 -3.28
CA GLU A 104 -21.29 2.55 -2.74
C GLU A 104 -20.44 2.10 -1.55
N SER A 105 -20.99 1.25 -0.69
CA SER A 105 -20.26 0.62 0.41
C SER A 105 -20.35 -0.90 0.30
N ALA A 106 -19.27 -1.60 0.61
CA ALA A 106 -19.22 -3.05 0.63
C ALA A 106 -18.25 -3.58 1.67
N ASP A 107 -18.60 -4.71 2.27
CA ASP A 107 -17.72 -5.40 3.19
C ASP A 107 -16.57 -6.06 2.45
N TYR A 108 -15.39 -6.08 3.07
CA TYR A 108 -14.21 -6.73 2.53
C TYR A 108 -13.43 -7.47 3.60
N THR A 109 -12.65 -8.45 3.16
CA THR A 109 -11.55 -9.04 3.90
C THR A 109 -10.37 -9.17 2.96
N THR A 110 -9.29 -8.43 3.25
CA THR A 110 -8.06 -8.46 2.46
C THR A 110 -6.88 -8.96 3.26
N ARG A 111 -5.77 -9.24 2.57
CA ARG A 111 -4.51 -9.67 3.16
C ARG A 111 -3.52 -8.51 3.25
N ILE A 112 -2.81 -8.42 4.36
CA ILE A 112 -1.56 -7.66 4.47
C ILE A 112 -0.42 -8.59 4.91
N LEU A 113 0.79 -8.29 4.42
CA LEU A 113 2.02 -8.95 4.84
C LEU A 113 2.93 -7.92 5.49
N VAL A 114 3.34 -8.18 6.71
CA VAL A 114 4.15 -7.28 7.54
C VAL A 114 5.55 -7.83 7.69
N ARG A 115 6.57 -7.01 7.39
CA ARG A 115 7.98 -7.27 7.65
C ARG A 115 8.50 -6.16 8.56
N ARG A 116 8.94 -6.52 9.75
CA ARG A 116 9.34 -5.54 10.75
C ARG A 116 10.54 -6.02 11.56
N PRO A 117 11.32 -5.12 12.18
CA PRO A 117 12.31 -5.50 13.18
C PRO A 117 11.69 -6.37 14.28
N ALA A 118 12.42 -7.40 14.69
CA ALA A 118 12.02 -8.26 15.80
C ALA A 118 12.22 -7.56 17.15
N ASP A 119 13.26 -6.73 17.26
CA ASP A 119 13.57 -5.93 18.43
C ASP A 119 13.12 -4.47 18.21
N ALA A 120 12.42 -3.91 19.19
CA ALA A 120 11.94 -2.53 19.14
C ALA A 120 13.10 -1.51 19.10
N ALA A 121 14.26 -1.85 19.66
CA ALA A 121 15.44 -0.98 19.62
C ALA A 121 16.00 -0.78 18.19
N ASP A 122 15.72 -1.72 17.28
CA ASP A 122 16.15 -1.66 15.89
C ASP A 122 15.15 -0.92 14.98
N PHE A 123 13.96 -0.57 15.48
CA PHE A 123 12.95 0.12 14.70
C PHE A 123 13.20 1.63 14.64
N ASN A 124 13.25 2.19 13.43
CA ASN A 124 13.52 3.61 13.20
C ASN A 124 12.27 4.51 13.19
N GLY A 125 11.09 4.00 13.57
CA GLY A 125 9.82 4.73 13.55
C GLY A 125 9.16 4.85 12.17
N THR A 126 9.74 4.25 11.12
CA THR A 126 9.22 4.37 9.74
C THR A 126 8.51 3.09 9.30
N VAL A 127 7.29 3.25 8.80
CA VAL A 127 6.53 2.18 8.14
C VAL A 127 6.29 2.55 6.68
N VAL A 128 6.66 1.66 5.77
CA VAL A 128 6.41 1.78 4.33
C VAL A 128 5.25 0.85 3.98
N VAL A 129 4.12 1.42 3.57
CA VAL A 129 2.91 0.69 3.15
C VAL A 129 2.88 0.64 1.63
N GLU A 130 3.09 -0.55 1.07
CA GLU A 130 3.13 -0.77 -0.37
C GLU A 130 1.78 -1.27 -0.88
N TRP A 131 1.22 -0.56 -1.84
CA TRP A 131 0.16 -1.08 -2.70
C TRP A 131 0.78 -2.11 -3.64
N LEU A 132 0.56 -3.40 -3.39
CA LEU A 132 1.17 -4.48 -4.16
C LEU A 132 0.79 -4.40 -5.63
N ASN A 133 1.79 -4.58 -6.51
CA ASN A 133 1.58 -4.54 -7.94
C ASN A 133 0.90 -5.83 -8.42
N VAL A 134 -0.14 -5.70 -9.24
CA VAL A 134 -0.89 -6.84 -9.78
C VAL A 134 -0.85 -6.96 -11.31
N THR A 135 0.09 -6.30 -11.98
CA THR A 135 0.24 -6.36 -13.45
C THR A 135 0.39 -7.80 -13.96
N GLY A 136 1.08 -8.64 -13.20
CA GLY A 136 1.25 -10.07 -13.52
C GLY A 136 0.04 -10.95 -13.18
N GLY A 137 -1.05 -10.38 -12.66
CA GLY A 137 -2.23 -11.12 -12.20
C GLY A 137 -2.03 -11.84 -10.86
N LEU A 138 -1.11 -11.38 -10.04
CA LEU A 138 -0.80 -11.86 -8.70
C LEU A 138 -0.14 -10.72 -7.90
N ASP A 139 -0.10 -10.83 -6.57
CA ASP A 139 0.55 -9.85 -5.72
C ASP A 139 2.08 -9.87 -5.86
N ALA A 140 2.65 -8.74 -6.25
CA ALA A 140 4.10 -8.54 -6.38
C ALA A 140 4.58 -7.37 -5.49
N PRO A 141 5.56 -7.62 -4.58
CA PRO A 141 6.13 -6.60 -3.70
C PRO A 141 7.26 -5.86 -4.44
N ALA A 142 6.91 -5.14 -5.51
CA ALA A 142 7.88 -4.56 -6.43
C ALA A 142 8.80 -3.53 -5.76
N VAL A 143 8.24 -2.66 -4.91
CA VAL A 143 9.01 -1.66 -4.17
C VAL A 143 9.88 -2.32 -3.11
N PHE A 144 9.35 -3.27 -2.33
CA PHE A 144 10.17 -4.01 -1.37
C PHE A 144 11.35 -4.68 -2.07
N THR A 145 11.12 -5.37 -3.19
CA THR A 145 12.16 -6.07 -3.94
C THR A 145 13.31 -5.14 -4.35
N GLN A 146 12.98 -3.91 -4.73
CA GLN A 146 13.98 -2.91 -5.16
C GLN A 146 14.67 -2.22 -3.98
N THR A 147 13.99 -2.06 -2.84
CA THR A 147 14.44 -1.23 -1.71
C THR A 147 14.80 -2.04 -0.47
N GLN A 148 14.63 -3.35 -0.47
CA GLN A 148 14.79 -4.22 0.71
C GLN A 148 16.12 -4.04 1.45
N VAL A 149 17.21 -3.83 0.70
CA VAL A 149 18.54 -3.65 1.31
C VAL A 149 18.54 -2.43 2.23
N GLU A 150 17.95 -1.34 1.79
CA GLU A 150 17.88 -0.10 2.57
C GLU A 150 16.82 -0.17 3.67
N LEU A 151 15.64 -0.74 3.39
CA LEU A 151 14.60 -0.91 4.40
C LEU A 151 15.10 -1.73 5.59
N LEU A 152 15.74 -2.87 5.31
CA LEU A 152 16.28 -3.75 6.34
C LEU A 152 17.49 -3.12 7.07
N ARG A 153 18.36 -2.39 6.35
CA ARG A 153 19.53 -1.72 6.92
C ARG A 153 19.11 -0.57 7.85
N SER A 154 18.07 0.16 7.49
CA SER A 154 17.62 1.34 8.23
C SER A 154 16.70 1.02 9.41
N GLY A 155 16.24 -0.22 9.57
CA GLY A 155 15.30 -0.60 10.62
C GLY A 155 13.86 -0.17 10.32
N SER A 156 13.46 0.00 9.06
CA SER A 156 12.10 0.36 8.68
C SER A 156 11.19 -0.87 8.64
N ALA A 157 9.95 -0.74 9.08
CA ALA A 157 8.94 -1.75 8.80
C ALA A 157 8.35 -1.58 7.40
N TRP A 158 7.92 -2.69 6.78
CA TRP A 158 7.24 -2.72 5.50
C TRP A 158 5.93 -3.51 5.60
N ILE A 159 4.89 -3.01 4.93
CA ILE A 159 3.58 -3.66 4.85
C ILE A 159 3.17 -3.72 3.39
N GLY A 160 2.98 -4.92 2.86
CA GLY A 160 2.40 -5.13 1.53
C GLY A 160 0.90 -5.36 1.62
N VAL A 161 0.11 -4.59 0.87
CA VAL A 161 -1.37 -4.64 0.89
C VAL A 161 -1.88 -5.27 -0.39
N SER A 162 -2.66 -6.34 -0.27
CA SER A 162 -3.44 -6.94 -1.37
C SER A 162 -4.67 -6.06 -1.66
N ALA A 163 -4.42 -4.88 -2.24
CA ALA A 163 -5.44 -3.86 -2.41
C ALA A 163 -6.35 -4.07 -3.63
N GLN A 164 -6.08 -5.06 -4.48
CA GLN A 164 -6.83 -5.28 -5.72
C GLN A 164 -7.28 -6.74 -5.88
N THR A 165 -8.44 -6.92 -6.48
CA THR A 165 -9.05 -8.24 -6.73
C THR A 165 -8.09 -9.20 -7.44
N ALA A 166 -7.31 -8.70 -8.41
CA ALA A 166 -6.42 -9.52 -9.23
C ALA A 166 -5.29 -10.22 -8.43
N GLY A 167 -4.92 -9.72 -7.26
CA GLY A 167 -3.98 -10.41 -6.36
C GLY A 167 -4.64 -11.53 -5.56
N ILE A 168 -5.95 -11.41 -5.29
CA ILE A 168 -6.68 -12.28 -4.37
C ILE A 168 -7.36 -13.44 -5.07
N SER A 169 -8.17 -13.16 -6.11
CA SER A 169 -9.07 -14.14 -6.71
C SER A 169 -9.21 -13.98 -8.23
N GLY A 170 -9.94 -14.87 -8.84
CA GLY A 170 -10.30 -14.87 -10.26
C GLY A 170 -9.58 -15.94 -11.07
N GLU A 171 -10.01 -16.12 -12.30
CA GLU A 171 -9.49 -17.09 -13.25
C GLU A 171 -8.75 -16.41 -14.41
N GLY A 172 -7.89 -17.17 -15.10
CA GLY A 172 -7.17 -16.73 -16.29
C GLY A 172 -6.00 -15.80 -16.01
N GLY A 173 -5.14 -15.62 -17.02
CA GLY A 173 -3.89 -14.85 -16.92
C GLY A 173 -2.69 -15.67 -16.44
N LEU A 174 -1.48 -15.19 -16.76
CA LEU A 174 -0.22 -15.91 -16.50
C LEU A 174 0.05 -16.14 -15.00
N GLY A 175 -0.39 -15.21 -14.14
CA GLY A 175 -0.18 -15.28 -12.70
C GLY A 175 -1.29 -15.96 -11.90
N SER A 176 -2.34 -16.45 -12.56
CA SER A 176 -3.55 -16.92 -11.85
C SER A 176 -3.30 -18.01 -10.82
N ALA A 177 -2.36 -18.91 -11.07
CA ALA A 177 -2.00 -19.98 -10.12
C ALA A 177 -1.36 -19.46 -8.82
N LEU A 178 -0.86 -18.22 -8.81
CA LEU A 178 -0.24 -17.57 -7.65
C LEU A 178 -1.12 -16.50 -7.02
N ARG A 179 -2.37 -16.32 -7.47
CA ARG A 179 -3.36 -15.55 -6.73
C ARG A 179 -3.61 -16.24 -5.40
N LEU A 180 -3.84 -15.46 -4.37
CA LEU A 180 -3.92 -15.99 -3.01
C LEU A 180 -4.87 -17.18 -2.90
N GLN A 181 -6.13 -17.04 -3.31
CA GLN A 181 -7.13 -18.12 -3.21
C GLN A 181 -6.87 -19.31 -4.11
N ASN A 182 -6.13 -19.15 -5.21
CA ASN A 182 -5.76 -20.27 -6.09
C ASN A 182 -4.50 -20.98 -5.60
N ALA A 183 -3.55 -20.25 -5.04
CA ALA A 183 -2.29 -20.80 -4.53
C ALA A 183 -2.48 -21.59 -3.22
N ASP A 184 -3.30 -21.07 -2.32
CA ASP A 184 -3.63 -21.75 -1.05
C ASP A 184 -5.10 -21.48 -0.68
N PRO A 185 -6.04 -22.24 -1.23
CA PRO A 185 -7.47 -22.05 -1.00
C PRO A 185 -7.90 -22.30 0.45
N VAL A 186 -7.10 -23.01 1.24
CA VAL A 186 -7.38 -23.23 2.66
C VAL A 186 -6.98 -22.01 3.47
N ARG A 187 -5.78 -21.48 3.24
CA ARG A 187 -5.25 -20.29 3.95
C ARG A 187 -6.08 -19.05 3.66
N TYR A 188 -6.43 -18.84 2.39
CA TYR A 188 -7.05 -17.62 1.92
C TYR A 188 -8.57 -17.73 1.70
N ALA A 189 -9.21 -18.75 2.26
CA ALA A 189 -10.67 -18.98 2.14
C ALA A 189 -11.53 -17.80 2.62
N ALA A 190 -11.05 -17.08 3.64
CA ALA A 190 -11.78 -15.96 4.25
C ALA A 190 -11.68 -14.66 3.44
N LEU A 191 -10.78 -14.56 2.47
CA LEU A 191 -10.61 -13.33 1.70
C LEU A 191 -11.82 -13.05 0.82
N SER A 192 -12.26 -11.80 0.82
CA SER A 192 -13.37 -11.31 -0.01
C SER A 192 -13.08 -9.87 -0.44
N HIS A 193 -12.97 -9.65 -1.74
CA HIS A 193 -12.71 -8.33 -2.30
C HIS A 193 -13.87 -7.87 -3.17
N PRO A 194 -14.55 -6.75 -2.84
CA PRO A 194 -15.79 -6.33 -3.52
C PRO A 194 -15.58 -5.74 -4.93
N GLY A 195 -14.33 -5.55 -5.32
CA GLY A 195 -13.96 -4.95 -6.60
C GLY A 195 -13.01 -3.76 -6.44
N ASP A 196 -12.29 -3.42 -7.51
CA ASP A 196 -11.19 -2.43 -7.47
C ASP A 196 -11.66 -0.98 -7.23
N SER A 197 -12.96 -0.67 -7.35
CA SER A 197 -13.51 0.63 -6.98
C SER A 197 -13.42 0.92 -5.46
N PHE A 198 -13.36 -0.13 -4.64
CA PHE A 198 -13.26 -0.05 -3.18
C PHE A 198 -11.79 -0.04 -2.68
N SER A 199 -10.83 -0.28 -3.56
CA SER A 199 -9.41 -0.43 -3.21
C SER A 199 -8.82 0.79 -2.51
N TYR A 200 -9.27 1.99 -2.85
CA TYR A 200 -8.76 3.24 -2.29
C TYR A 200 -9.10 3.40 -0.81
N ASP A 201 -10.35 3.15 -0.46
CA ASP A 201 -10.80 3.24 0.93
C ASP A 201 -10.22 2.11 1.77
N LEU A 202 -10.22 0.89 1.25
CA LEU A 202 -9.53 -0.24 1.86
C LEU A 202 -8.06 0.09 2.19
N PHE A 203 -7.34 0.70 1.25
CA PHE A 203 -5.95 1.09 1.46
C PHE A 203 -5.81 2.20 2.53
N SER A 204 -6.75 3.16 2.58
CA SER A 204 -6.83 4.18 3.64
C SER A 204 -7.03 3.54 5.01
N GLN A 205 -7.94 2.57 5.10
CA GLN A 205 -8.26 1.86 6.35
C GLN A 205 -7.06 1.06 6.85
N VAL A 206 -6.30 0.40 5.97
CA VAL A 206 -5.03 -0.25 6.36
C VAL A 206 -4.03 0.78 6.87
N GLY A 207 -3.87 1.91 6.20
CA GLY A 207 -2.99 3.00 6.64
C GLY A 207 -3.38 3.58 8.00
N ALA A 208 -4.69 3.67 8.28
CA ALA A 208 -5.22 4.06 9.59
C ALA A 208 -4.91 3.00 10.67
N ALA A 209 -5.14 1.72 10.37
CA ALA A 209 -4.88 0.61 11.29
C ALA A 209 -3.41 0.54 11.71
N VAL A 210 -2.47 0.84 10.82
CA VAL A 210 -1.03 0.93 11.16
C VAL A 210 -0.78 1.93 12.29
N ARG A 211 -1.54 3.02 12.35
CA ARG A 211 -1.39 4.05 13.38
C ARG A 211 -2.21 3.80 14.65
N THR A 212 -3.38 3.18 14.49
CA THR A 212 -4.35 3.04 15.60
C THR A 212 -4.27 1.67 16.28
N GLN A 213 -3.67 0.67 15.61
CA GLN A 213 -3.54 -0.71 16.10
C GLN A 213 -2.11 -1.26 15.97
N PRO A 214 -1.06 -0.50 16.41
CA PRO A 214 0.33 -0.93 16.27
C PRO A 214 0.62 -2.21 17.04
N ASP A 215 -0.04 -2.44 18.17
CA ASP A 215 0.11 -3.70 18.93
C ASP A 215 -0.26 -4.92 18.09
N ALA A 216 -1.37 -4.85 17.34
CA ALA A 216 -1.85 -5.95 16.52
C ALA A 216 -0.97 -6.16 15.27
N LEU A 217 -0.61 -5.08 14.58
CA LEU A 217 0.05 -5.14 13.27
C LEU A 217 1.58 -5.10 13.34
N LEU A 218 2.12 -4.37 14.30
CA LEU A 218 3.56 -4.11 14.40
C LEU A 218 4.20 -4.73 15.64
N GLY A 219 3.43 -5.53 16.42
CA GLY A 219 3.93 -6.12 17.66
C GLY A 219 4.36 -5.08 18.69
N GLY A 220 3.65 -3.94 18.76
CA GLY A 220 3.91 -2.85 19.68
C GLY A 220 4.99 -1.86 19.24
N LEU A 221 5.48 -1.92 18.00
CA LEU A 221 6.34 -0.89 17.44
C LEU A 221 5.52 0.36 17.11
N GLU A 222 5.89 1.49 17.66
CA GLU A 222 5.15 2.76 17.52
C GLU A 222 5.58 3.51 16.23
N PRO A 223 4.70 3.65 15.21
CA PRO A 223 5.06 4.31 13.97
C PRO A 223 5.07 5.84 14.12
N GLU A 224 6.20 6.48 13.84
CA GLU A 224 6.31 7.95 13.75
C GLU A 224 5.95 8.45 12.35
N ARG A 225 6.32 7.69 11.33
CA ARG A 225 6.13 8.02 9.90
C ARG A 225 5.54 6.83 9.17
N VAL A 226 4.48 7.09 8.41
CA VAL A 226 3.84 6.09 7.53
C VAL A 226 3.85 6.65 6.12
N PHE A 227 4.47 5.92 5.19
CA PHE A 227 4.59 6.28 3.78
C PHE A 227 3.81 5.29 2.92
N ALA A 228 2.96 5.81 2.03
CA ALA A 228 2.34 5.02 0.97
C ALA A 228 3.30 4.94 -0.22
N THR A 229 3.43 3.75 -0.80
CA THR A 229 4.30 3.52 -1.96
C THR A 229 3.69 2.50 -2.92
N GLY A 230 4.12 2.53 -4.18
CA GLY A 230 3.75 1.60 -5.22
C GLY A 230 4.64 1.77 -6.44
N GLU A 231 4.62 0.79 -7.34
CA GLU A 231 5.43 0.76 -8.54
C GLU A 231 4.55 0.52 -9.76
N SER A 232 4.86 1.18 -10.91
CA SER A 232 4.18 0.98 -12.19
C SER A 232 2.66 1.12 -12.06
N GLN A 233 1.89 0.07 -12.29
CA GLN A 233 0.42 0.07 -12.20
C GLN A 233 -0.07 0.55 -10.81
N SER A 234 0.53 0.11 -9.72
CA SER A 234 0.15 0.57 -8.38
C SER A 234 0.59 2.02 -8.11
N ALA A 235 1.63 2.54 -8.77
CA ALA A 235 1.97 3.96 -8.72
C ALA A 235 0.88 4.84 -9.38
N PHE A 236 0.25 4.37 -10.48
CA PHE A 236 -0.91 5.06 -11.06
C PHE A 236 -2.09 5.10 -10.08
N ARG A 237 -2.36 4.00 -9.38
CA ARG A 237 -3.38 3.98 -8.31
C ARG A 237 -3.05 5.00 -7.22
N LEU A 238 -1.81 5.04 -6.75
CA LEU A 238 -1.39 5.99 -5.72
C LEU A 238 -1.41 7.45 -6.20
N SER A 239 -1.19 7.73 -7.48
CA SER A 239 -1.39 9.10 -8.02
C SER A 239 -2.85 9.52 -7.88
N THR A 240 -3.80 8.66 -8.22
CA THR A 240 -5.23 8.90 -8.00
C THR A 240 -5.54 9.04 -6.50
N TYR A 241 -4.97 8.16 -5.67
CA TYR A 241 -5.13 8.22 -4.22
C TYR A 241 -4.68 9.56 -3.65
N ALA A 242 -3.50 10.02 -4.02
CA ALA A 242 -2.93 11.29 -3.55
C ALA A 242 -3.74 12.51 -4.02
N ASN A 243 -4.34 12.45 -5.21
CA ASN A 243 -5.07 13.56 -5.80
C ASN A 243 -6.53 13.66 -5.34
N ALA A 244 -7.14 12.55 -4.97
CA ALA A 244 -8.57 12.48 -4.72
C ALA A 244 -8.95 12.01 -3.32
N ILE A 245 -8.22 11.05 -2.74
CA ILE A 245 -8.63 10.35 -1.52
C ILE A 245 -7.85 10.83 -0.30
N ALA A 246 -6.52 10.86 -0.34
CA ALA A 246 -5.67 11.23 0.79
C ALA A 246 -5.92 12.64 1.38
N PRO A 247 -6.44 13.63 0.62
CA PRO A 247 -6.80 14.95 1.16
C PRO A 247 -8.09 14.98 1.98
N ARG A 248 -8.85 13.89 2.03
CA ARG A 248 -10.19 13.83 2.67
C ARG A 248 -10.07 13.64 4.18
#